data_30668db22ea845f5c82a7865d33cae57
#
_entry.id   30668db22ea845f5c82a7865d33cae57
#
_cell.length_a   1.000
_cell.length_b   1.000
_cell.length_c   1.000
_cell.angle_alpha   90.00
_cell.angle_beta   90.00
_cell.angle_gamma   90.00
#
_symmetry.space_group_name_H-M   'P 1'
#
loop_
_entity.id
_entity.type
_entity.pdbx_description
1 polymer ?
#
loop_
_entity_poly.entity_id
_entity_poly.type
_entity_poly.pdbx_seq_one_letter_code
_entity_poly.pdbx_strand_id
1 'polypeptide(L)'
;MIYYANNGTVQDAAHALNVGWIGPSVTPLTNLNSGYRMYEVDTGDFSIYNAYTYYANVSAFGAINANETGPVWNFEYSTRDAYAIGWPENAPLNATYWHKVTEAMAANHTLVSMFNTFDGKMSVKTPNCTSTACAEAKICYMRSGSVALGKQCPQG
;
A
#
# COMPACT_ATOMS: atom_id res chain seq x y z
N MET A 1 -4.74 3.97 -4.42
CA MET A 1 -4.65 5.19 -5.27
C MET A 1 -5.65 6.20 -4.77
N ILE A 2 -5.27 7.47 -4.75
CA ILE A 2 -6.12 8.56 -4.24
C ILE A 2 -6.79 9.27 -5.41
N TYR A 3 -8.10 9.50 -5.28
CA TYR A 3 -8.90 10.27 -6.24
C TYR A 3 -9.15 11.67 -5.68
N TYR A 4 -8.84 12.69 -6.47
CA TYR A 4 -9.00 14.09 -6.09
C TYR A 4 -10.12 14.76 -6.87
N ALA A 5 -10.70 15.80 -6.29
CA ALA A 5 -11.65 16.69 -6.97
C ALA A 5 -11.01 17.33 -8.22
N ASN A 6 -11.86 17.83 -9.11
CA ASN A 6 -11.43 18.59 -10.30
C ASN A 6 -10.36 17.88 -11.15
N ASN A 7 -10.54 16.57 -11.35
CA ASN A 7 -9.62 15.72 -12.13
C ASN A 7 -8.17 15.75 -11.62
N GLY A 8 -7.96 16.01 -10.33
CA GLY A 8 -6.64 16.01 -9.71
C GLY A 8 -5.78 17.23 -10.03
N THR A 9 -6.37 18.35 -10.46
CA THR A 9 -5.64 19.61 -10.69
C THR A 9 -5.09 20.22 -9.40
N VAL A 10 -5.75 19.92 -8.26
CA VAL A 10 -5.28 20.26 -6.92
C VAL A 10 -5.22 18.98 -6.11
N GLN A 11 -4.03 18.63 -5.63
CA GLN A 11 -3.77 17.41 -4.85
C GLN A 11 -3.38 17.76 -3.42
N ASP A 12 -4.37 18.08 -2.61
CA ASP A 12 -4.21 18.34 -1.17
C ASP A 12 -5.23 17.53 -0.35
N ALA A 13 -5.11 17.61 0.97
CA ALA A 13 -5.96 16.88 1.90
C ALA A 13 -7.45 17.25 1.80
N ALA A 14 -7.77 18.50 1.44
CA ALA A 14 -9.15 18.98 1.33
C ALA A 14 -9.84 18.52 0.03
N HIS A 15 -9.04 18.27 -1.01
CA HIS A 15 -9.54 17.83 -2.32
C HIS A 15 -9.46 16.30 -2.51
N ALA A 16 -8.94 15.56 -1.53
CA ALA A 16 -8.91 14.09 -1.55
C ALA A 16 -10.31 13.54 -1.29
N LEU A 17 -10.95 12.96 -2.34
CA LEU A 17 -12.34 12.52 -2.31
C LEU A 17 -12.51 11.05 -1.93
N ASN A 18 -11.70 10.19 -2.53
CA ASN A 18 -11.83 8.76 -2.35
C ASN A 18 -10.48 8.07 -2.48
N VAL A 19 -10.40 6.83 -2.01
CA VAL A 19 -9.21 5.99 -2.11
C VAL A 19 -9.55 4.61 -2.63
N GLY A 20 -8.85 4.18 -3.67
CA GLY A 20 -8.89 2.81 -4.14
C GLY A 20 -7.89 1.96 -3.37
N TRP A 21 -8.40 1.03 -2.58
CA TRP A 21 -7.60 0.03 -1.89
C TRP A 21 -7.22 -1.09 -2.86
N ILE A 22 -5.94 -1.28 -3.09
CA ILE A 22 -5.42 -2.39 -3.89
C ILE A 22 -4.96 -3.47 -2.92
N GLY A 23 -5.65 -4.60 -2.93
CA GLY A 23 -5.28 -5.76 -2.15
C GLY A 23 -4.06 -6.47 -2.73
N PRO A 24 -3.27 -7.16 -1.90
CA PRO A 24 -2.20 -8.02 -2.39
C PRO A 24 -2.78 -9.23 -3.14
N SER A 25 -2.02 -9.75 -4.11
CA SER A 25 -2.41 -10.94 -4.85
C SER A 25 -2.01 -12.21 -4.10
N VAL A 26 -2.93 -13.17 -3.99
CA VAL A 26 -2.62 -14.53 -3.52
C VAL A 26 -1.74 -15.26 -4.53
N THR A 27 -1.96 -15.03 -5.84
CA THR A 27 -1.09 -15.55 -6.88
C THR A 27 0.18 -14.69 -6.95
N PRO A 28 1.37 -15.23 -6.64
CA PRO A 28 2.60 -14.48 -6.71
C PRO A 28 2.94 -14.18 -8.17
N LEU A 29 3.26 -12.92 -8.45
CA LEU A 29 3.90 -12.52 -9.70
C LEU A 29 5.43 -12.59 -9.54
N THR A 30 6.16 -12.42 -10.64
CA THR A 30 7.61 -12.32 -10.63
C THR A 30 8.07 -11.30 -9.59
N ASN A 31 9.05 -11.68 -8.76
CA ASN A 31 9.63 -10.86 -7.70
C ASN A 31 8.72 -10.52 -6.50
N LEU A 32 7.51 -11.09 -6.43
CA LEU A 32 6.60 -10.87 -5.30
C LEU A 32 6.35 -12.16 -4.53
N ASN A 33 6.03 -12.04 -3.25
CA ASN A 33 5.45 -13.11 -2.45
C ASN A 33 3.91 -13.14 -2.61
N SER A 34 3.27 -14.26 -2.24
CA SER A 34 1.81 -14.32 -2.09
C SER A 34 1.35 -13.45 -0.92
N GLY A 35 0.19 -12.83 -1.03
CA GLY A 35 -0.36 -12.05 0.08
C GLY A 35 -1.87 -12.00 0.09
N TYR A 36 -2.44 -11.69 1.26
CA TYR A 36 -3.84 -11.32 1.43
C TYR A 36 -3.96 -10.24 2.49
N ARG A 37 -5.13 -9.60 2.53
CA ARG A 37 -5.40 -8.52 3.48
C ARG A 37 -6.77 -8.70 4.11
N MET A 38 -6.84 -8.45 5.42
CA MET A 38 -8.07 -8.35 6.18
C MET A 38 -8.32 -6.88 6.51
N TYR A 39 -9.59 -6.47 6.49
CA TYR A 39 -9.98 -5.11 6.79
C TYR A 39 -10.82 -5.07 8.06
N GLU A 40 -10.54 -4.11 8.92
CA GLU A 40 -11.39 -3.70 10.00
C GLU A 40 -12.33 -2.61 9.50
N VAL A 41 -13.64 -2.89 9.48
CA VAL A 41 -14.64 -2.02 8.88
C VAL A 41 -15.75 -1.69 9.87
N ASP A 42 -16.26 -0.48 9.82
CA ASP A 42 -17.52 -0.12 10.46
C ASP A 42 -18.69 -0.80 9.75
N THR A 43 -19.59 -1.43 10.50
CA THR A 43 -20.73 -2.15 9.92
C THR A 43 -21.89 -1.24 9.51
N GLY A 44 -21.87 0.02 9.93
CA GLY A 44 -22.91 1.01 9.61
C GLY A 44 -22.69 1.70 8.26
N ASP A 45 -21.43 2.05 7.94
CA ASP A 45 -21.10 2.81 6.72
C ASP A 45 -19.98 2.18 5.88
N PHE A 46 -19.45 1.03 6.31
CA PHE A 46 -18.36 0.29 5.67
C PHE A 46 -17.04 1.05 5.58
N SER A 47 -16.85 2.08 6.38
CA SER A 47 -15.57 2.78 6.50
C SER A 47 -14.47 1.86 7.01
N ILE A 48 -13.28 1.94 6.42
CA ILE A 48 -12.12 1.13 6.80
C ILE A 48 -11.37 1.83 7.92
N TYR A 49 -11.26 1.17 9.08
CA TYR A 49 -10.54 1.68 10.25
C TYR A 49 -9.12 1.16 10.35
N ASN A 50 -8.87 -0.06 9.87
CA ASN A 50 -7.52 -0.61 9.77
C ASN A 50 -7.46 -1.68 8.67
N ALA A 51 -6.24 -2.07 8.29
CA ALA A 51 -6.01 -3.16 7.36
C ALA A 51 -4.76 -3.93 7.78
N TYR A 52 -4.88 -5.25 7.84
CA TYR A 52 -3.86 -6.19 8.29
C TYR A 52 -3.43 -7.03 7.10
N THR A 53 -2.16 -6.93 6.72
CA THR A 53 -1.61 -7.65 5.57
C THR A 53 -0.79 -8.86 6.05
N TYR A 54 -0.94 -9.95 5.33
CA TYR A 54 -0.23 -11.21 5.54
C TYR A 54 0.42 -11.65 4.26
N TYR A 55 1.56 -12.32 4.37
CA TYR A 55 2.29 -12.87 3.22
C TYR A 55 2.73 -14.31 3.46
N ALA A 56 2.95 -15.05 2.38
CA ALA A 56 3.60 -16.34 2.40
C ALA A 56 4.83 -16.30 1.50
N ASN A 57 5.98 -16.73 2.04
CA ASN A 57 7.23 -16.75 1.31
C ASN A 57 7.22 -17.85 0.24
N VAL A 58 7.09 -17.47 -1.03
CA VAL A 58 7.03 -18.41 -2.15
C VAL A 58 8.32 -19.22 -2.34
N SER A 59 9.46 -18.71 -1.87
CA SER A 59 10.72 -19.48 -1.91
C SER A 59 10.70 -20.72 -1.01
N ALA A 60 9.79 -20.76 -0.04
CA ALA A 60 9.58 -21.93 0.83
C ALA A 60 8.59 -22.95 0.25
N PHE A 61 7.88 -22.64 -0.84
CA PHE A 61 6.81 -23.51 -1.36
C PHE A 61 7.34 -24.86 -1.90
N GLY A 62 8.57 -24.92 -2.36
CA GLY A 62 9.19 -26.19 -2.78
C GLY A 62 9.33 -27.24 -1.66
N ALA A 63 9.27 -26.82 -0.39
CA ALA A 63 9.30 -27.71 0.77
C ALA A 63 7.91 -28.04 1.34
N ILE A 64 6.82 -27.50 0.74
CA ILE A 64 5.46 -27.75 1.20
C ILE A 64 5.02 -29.13 0.71
N ASN A 65 4.61 -29.99 1.63
CA ASN A 65 3.89 -31.21 1.29
C ASN A 65 2.41 -30.85 1.05
N ALA A 66 1.98 -30.91 -0.20
CA ALA A 66 0.62 -30.54 -0.61
C ALA A 66 -0.49 -31.36 0.08
N ASN A 67 -0.17 -32.55 0.63
CA ASN A 67 -1.13 -33.42 1.29
C ASN A 67 -1.23 -33.18 2.81
N GLU A 68 -0.24 -32.54 3.41
CA GLU A 68 -0.12 -32.41 4.87
C GLU A 68 -0.07 -30.97 5.36
N THR A 69 0.58 -30.07 4.63
CA THR A 69 0.78 -28.68 5.06
C THR A 69 0.54 -27.72 3.91
N GLY A 70 -0.19 -26.63 4.21
CA GLY A 70 -0.32 -25.50 3.31
C GLY A 70 0.79 -24.47 3.52
N PRO A 71 0.74 -23.34 2.79
CA PRO A 71 1.68 -22.24 3.00
C PRO A 71 1.54 -21.64 4.39
N VAL A 72 2.67 -21.28 5.00
CA VAL A 72 2.69 -20.54 6.26
C VAL A 72 2.46 -19.07 5.96
N TRP A 73 1.40 -18.51 6.53
CA TRP A 73 1.06 -17.11 6.42
C TRP A 73 1.66 -16.34 7.60
N ASN A 74 2.46 -15.34 7.30
CA ASN A 74 3.11 -14.47 8.27
C ASN A 74 2.41 -13.11 8.27
N PHE A 75 2.23 -12.52 9.45
CA PHE A 75 1.78 -11.15 9.56
C PHE A 75 2.87 -10.22 9.00
N GLU A 76 2.47 -9.29 8.11
CA GLU A 76 3.37 -8.33 7.50
C GLU A 76 3.29 -6.98 8.23
N TYR A 77 2.11 -6.37 8.22
CA TYR A 77 1.89 -5.09 8.90
C TYR A 77 0.41 -4.79 9.14
N SER A 78 0.17 -3.92 10.11
CA SER A 78 -1.06 -3.14 10.27
C SER A 78 -0.86 -1.77 9.62
N THR A 79 -1.84 -1.29 8.89
CA THR A 79 -1.72 -0.01 8.17
C THR A 79 -1.54 1.17 9.14
N ARG A 80 -2.28 1.18 10.27
CA ARG A 80 -2.15 2.25 11.27
C ARG A 80 -0.77 2.31 11.89
N ASP A 81 -0.22 1.15 12.26
CA ASP A 81 1.07 1.08 12.94
C ASP A 81 2.22 1.40 11.99
N ALA A 82 2.13 0.89 10.75
CA ALA A 82 3.16 1.11 9.74
C ALA A 82 3.26 2.58 9.29
N TYR A 83 2.11 3.25 9.14
CA TYR A 83 2.04 4.66 8.75
C TYR A 83 1.51 5.51 9.91
N ALA A 84 2.22 5.49 11.03
CA ALA A 84 1.87 6.17 12.28
C ALA A 84 2.04 7.70 12.16
N ILE A 85 1.12 8.35 11.45
CA ILE A 85 1.11 9.81 11.18
C ILE A 85 0.32 10.62 12.22
N GLY A 86 0.02 10.05 13.39
CA GLY A 86 -0.80 10.70 14.41
C GLY A 86 -2.28 10.82 14.03
N TRP A 87 -2.79 9.93 13.18
CA TRP A 87 -4.21 9.91 12.78
C TRP A 87 -5.09 9.40 13.94
N PRO A 88 -6.24 10.05 14.23
CA PRO A 88 -7.11 9.65 15.35
C PRO A 88 -7.55 8.20 15.24
N GLU A 89 -7.53 7.46 16.35
CA GLU A 89 -7.92 6.04 16.39
C GLU A 89 -9.36 5.80 15.96
N ASN A 90 -10.24 6.73 16.29
CA ASN A 90 -11.67 6.70 15.96
C ASN A 90 -12.02 7.32 14.61
N ALA A 91 -11.03 7.60 13.76
CA ALA A 91 -11.24 8.11 12.41
C ALA A 91 -10.89 7.05 11.36
N PRO A 92 -11.69 6.89 10.28
CA PRO A 92 -11.42 5.91 9.24
C PRO A 92 -10.18 6.29 8.42
N LEU A 93 -9.53 5.29 7.81
CA LEU A 93 -8.40 5.45 6.90
C LEU A 93 -8.88 5.90 5.50
N ASN A 94 -9.45 7.08 5.44
CA ASN A 94 -10.06 7.66 4.24
C ASN A 94 -9.01 8.28 3.28
N ALA A 95 -9.48 8.97 2.25
CA ALA A 95 -8.62 9.61 1.25
C ALA A 95 -7.70 10.68 1.86
N THR A 96 -8.21 11.46 2.84
CA THR A 96 -7.42 12.47 3.57
C THR A 96 -6.27 11.82 4.36
N TYR A 97 -6.53 10.69 5.04
CA TYR A 97 -5.47 9.92 5.71
C TYR A 97 -4.37 9.54 4.72
N TRP A 98 -4.74 8.92 3.60
CA TRP A 98 -3.77 8.48 2.61
C TRP A 98 -3.01 9.62 1.95
N HIS A 99 -3.68 10.78 1.75
CA HIS A 99 -2.97 11.98 1.30
C HIS A 99 -1.88 12.37 2.30
N LYS A 100 -2.21 12.44 3.59
CA LYS A 100 -1.23 12.75 4.66
C LYS A 100 -0.11 11.72 4.75
N VAL A 101 -0.39 10.44 4.52
CA VAL A 101 0.67 9.42 4.39
C VAL A 101 1.63 9.76 3.25
N THR A 102 1.11 10.19 2.10
CA THR A 102 1.99 10.60 0.98
C THR A 102 2.78 11.88 1.26
N GLU A 103 2.25 12.81 2.07
CA GLU A 103 3.01 13.98 2.56
C GLU A 103 4.15 13.53 3.48
N ALA A 104 3.87 12.61 4.42
CA ALA A 104 4.91 12.04 5.29
C ALA A 104 5.98 11.28 4.49
N MET A 105 5.59 10.56 3.44
CA MET A 105 6.52 9.89 2.51
C MET A 105 7.41 10.90 1.76
N ALA A 106 6.86 12.02 1.33
CA ALA A 106 7.63 13.08 0.67
C ALA A 106 8.64 13.73 1.61
N ALA A 107 8.30 13.86 2.90
CA ALA A 107 9.20 14.38 3.93
C ALA A 107 10.24 13.36 4.41
N ASN A 108 9.93 12.05 4.31
CA ASN A 108 10.79 10.96 4.77
C ASN A 108 10.72 9.76 3.82
N HIS A 109 11.68 9.65 2.91
CA HIS A 109 11.74 8.58 1.91
C HIS A 109 11.93 7.16 2.51
N THR A 110 12.29 7.03 3.79
CA THR A 110 12.30 5.73 4.48
C THR A 110 10.90 5.09 4.47
N LEU A 111 9.84 5.90 4.57
CA LEU A 111 8.46 5.42 4.47
C LEU A 111 8.14 4.90 3.05
N VAL A 112 8.75 5.47 2.01
CA VAL A 112 8.60 4.96 0.63
C VAL A 112 9.31 3.61 0.47
N SER A 113 10.51 3.48 1.04
CA SER A 113 11.25 2.21 1.02
C SER A 113 10.47 1.12 1.76
N MET A 114 9.87 1.44 2.90
CA MET A 114 9.00 0.55 3.66
C MET A 114 7.76 0.17 2.83
N PHE A 115 7.07 1.13 2.23
CA PHE A 115 5.93 0.90 1.33
C PHE A 115 6.31 -0.05 0.19
N ASN A 116 7.47 0.16 -0.42
CA ASN A 116 7.97 -0.69 -1.51
C ASN A 116 8.23 -2.13 -1.05
N THR A 117 8.74 -2.33 0.17
CA THR A 117 8.92 -3.64 0.79
C THR A 117 7.58 -4.35 0.97
N PHE A 118 6.58 -3.64 1.47
CA PHE A 118 5.20 -4.15 1.65
C PHE A 118 4.50 -4.43 0.31
N ASP A 119 4.71 -3.60 -0.70
CA ASP A 119 4.21 -3.84 -2.07
C ASP A 119 4.74 -5.17 -2.62
N GLY A 120 6.01 -5.47 -2.33
CA GLY A 120 6.67 -6.75 -2.65
C GLY A 120 6.30 -7.91 -1.71
N LYS A 121 5.56 -7.64 -0.65
CA LYS A 121 5.20 -8.63 0.38
C LYS A 121 6.44 -9.32 0.96
N MET A 122 7.39 -8.52 1.43
CA MET A 122 8.67 -8.97 2.01
C MET A 122 9.51 -9.85 1.08
N SER A 123 9.30 -9.81 -0.23
CA SER A 123 10.09 -10.59 -1.18
C SER A 123 11.50 -10.03 -1.32
N VAL A 124 12.49 -10.91 -1.16
CA VAL A 124 13.92 -10.57 -1.38
C VAL A 124 14.24 -10.23 -2.85
N LYS A 125 13.32 -10.53 -3.77
CA LYS A 125 13.45 -10.25 -5.21
C LYS A 125 12.85 -8.90 -5.61
N THR A 126 12.14 -8.22 -4.71
CA THR A 126 11.57 -6.91 -5.00
C THR A 126 12.69 -5.89 -5.20
N PRO A 127 12.72 -5.17 -6.33
CA PRO A 127 13.72 -4.12 -6.55
C PRO A 127 13.66 -3.06 -5.46
N ASN A 128 14.80 -2.59 -4.99
CA ASN A 128 14.88 -1.55 -3.98
C ASN A 128 14.38 -0.20 -4.54
N CYS A 129 13.72 0.58 -3.70
CA CYS A 129 13.30 1.95 -3.99
C CYS A 129 14.00 2.90 -3.01
N THR A 130 15.25 3.22 -3.28
CA THR A 130 16.10 4.06 -2.40
C THR A 130 16.51 5.39 -3.02
N SER A 131 16.30 5.56 -4.34
CA SER A 131 16.58 6.84 -5.02
C SER A 131 15.42 7.83 -4.84
N THR A 132 15.73 9.12 -4.88
CA THR A 132 14.74 10.20 -4.89
C THR A 132 13.76 10.03 -6.05
N ALA A 133 14.25 9.71 -7.25
CA ALA A 133 13.40 9.51 -8.43
C ALA A 133 12.38 8.37 -8.21
N CYS A 134 12.80 7.24 -7.63
CA CYS A 134 11.88 6.17 -7.29
C CYS A 134 10.85 6.60 -6.24
N ALA A 135 11.25 7.35 -5.22
CA ALA A 135 10.34 7.84 -4.19
C ALA A 135 9.28 8.79 -4.79
N GLU A 136 9.70 9.73 -5.62
CA GLU A 136 8.81 10.67 -6.32
C GLU A 136 7.83 9.95 -7.23
N ALA A 137 8.30 8.95 -7.99
CA ALA A 137 7.45 8.13 -8.84
C ALA A 137 6.38 7.38 -8.03
N LYS A 138 6.76 6.70 -6.95
CA LYS A 138 5.81 5.98 -6.07
C LYS A 138 4.76 6.90 -5.47
N ILE A 139 5.16 8.05 -4.94
CA ILE A 139 4.24 9.06 -4.38
C ILE A 139 3.28 9.57 -5.46
N CYS A 140 3.80 9.89 -6.64
CA CYS A 140 2.98 10.34 -7.77
C CYS A 140 1.93 9.28 -8.16
N TYR A 141 2.32 8.01 -8.31
CA TYR A 141 1.38 6.93 -8.63
C TYR A 141 0.32 6.73 -7.54
N MET A 142 0.67 6.86 -6.26
CA MET A 142 -0.31 6.82 -5.16
C MET A 142 -1.35 7.93 -5.27
N ARG A 143 -0.97 9.11 -5.75
CA ARG A 143 -1.84 10.28 -5.96
C ARG A 143 -2.56 10.29 -7.30
N SER A 144 -2.35 9.29 -8.15
CA SER A 144 -2.88 9.25 -9.51
C SER A 144 -4.10 8.33 -9.59
N GLY A 145 -5.29 8.85 -9.29
CA GLY A 145 -6.56 8.14 -9.39
C GLY A 145 -7.06 7.91 -10.83
N SER A 146 -6.29 8.31 -11.86
CA SER A 146 -6.62 8.10 -13.27
C SER A 146 -5.40 7.76 -14.10
N VAL A 147 -5.63 7.08 -15.25
CA VAL A 147 -4.56 6.76 -16.20
C VAL A 147 -3.89 8.04 -16.75
N ALA A 148 -4.67 9.10 -16.96
CA ALA A 148 -4.15 10.36 -17.48
C ALA A 148 -3.15 11.00 -16.51
N LEU A 149 -3.44 10.98 -15.18
CA LEU A 149 -2.53 11.45 -14.16
C LEU A 149 -1.32 10.53 -14.03
N GLY A 150 -1.52 9.21 -14.01
CA GLY A 150 -0.43 8.25 -13.89
C GLY A 150 0.60 8.35 -15.01
N LYS A 151 0.17 8.68 -16.25
CA LYS A 151 1.09 8.90 -17.39
C LYS A 151 1.98 10.14 -17.24
N GLN A 152 1.66 11.04 -16.33
CA GLN A 152 2.46 12.24 -16.06
C GLN A 152 3.49 12.00 -14.95
N CYS A 153 3.42 10.87 -14.26
CA CYS A 153 4.37 10.55 -13.20
C CYS A 153 5.76 10.26 -13.76
N PRO A 154 6.82 10.65 -13.04
CA PRO A 154 8.17 10.32 -13.42
C PRO A 154 8.35 8.79 -13.49
N GLN A 155 9.23 8.34 -14.35
CA GLN A 155 9.65 6.94 -14.40
C GLN A 155 10.84 6.79 -13.45
N GLY A 156 10.64 6.06 -12.34
CA GLY A 156 11.65 5.82 -11.32
C GLY A 156 12.35 4.47 -11.45
#